data_1466b6ed3eaed47503d83ca7fba5a22c
#
_entry.id   1466b6ed3eaed47503d83ca7fba5a22c
#
_cell.length_a   1.000
_cell.length_b   1.000
_cell.length_c   1.000
_cell.angle_alpha   90.00
_cell.angle_beta   90.00
_cell.angle_gamma   90.00
#
_symmetry.space_group_name_H-M   'P 1'
#
loop_
_entity.id
_entity.type
_entity.pdbx_description
1 polymer ?
#
loop_
_entity_poly.entity_id
_entity_poly.type
_entity_poly.pdbx_seq_one_letter_code
_entity_poly.pdbx_strand_id
1 'polypeptide(L)'
;MNTQDLLIKMGATSANATKFAGALEAAMKEFSINTPSRVAMFIAQVMHESGKLAFVAENLNYKAESLNVVFPKYFKNAGRDATQYARQPEKIANVVYASRMGNGDEKSGEGYKFRGRGLIQLTGKDNYTKCGAALGKDLIADPSYLESAEGAARSAAWFWNKNGLNALADSGDIVTCTKRINGGTIGLEDRKKHYEEAMHLLG
;
A
#
# COMPACT_ATOMS: atom_id res chain seq x y z
N MET A 1 -9.57 -13.69 -19.71
CA MET A 1 -9.13 -12.27 -19.69
C MET A 1 -7.76 -12.20 -19.07
N ASN A 2 -6.81 -11.50 -19.71
CA ASN A 2 -5.49 -11.31 -19.13
C ASN A 2 -5.50 -10.19 -18.10
N THR A 3 -4.46 -10.13 -17.27
CA THR A 3 -4.36 -9.16 -16.17
C THR A 3 -4.35 -7.72 -16.67
N GLN A 4 -3.63 -7.43 -17.74
CA GLN A 4 -3.58 -6.07 -18.30
C GLN A 4 -4.96 -5.56 -18.70
N ASP A 5 -5.75 -6.38 -19.39
CA ASP A 5 -7.12 -6.02 -19.79
C ASP A 5 -8.03 -5.83 -18.58
N LEU A 6 -7.89 -6.69 -17.57
CA LEU A 6 -8.64 -6.57 -16.32
C LEU A 6 -8.37 -5.21 -15.66
N LEU A 7 -7.10 -4.84 -15.52
CA LEU A 7 -6.70 -3.57 -14.89
C LEU A 7 -7.23 -2.35 -15.66
N ILE A 8 -7.16 -2.38 -17.00
CA ILE A 8 -7.69 -1.30 -17.84
C ILE A 8 -9.20 -1.17 -17.66
N LYS A 9 -9.92 -2.30 -17.71
CA LYS A 9 -11.39 -2.30 -17.52
C LYS A 9 -11.81 -1.84 -16.13
N MET A 10 -10.96 -2.04 -15.13
CA MET A 10 -11.19 -1.54 -13.77
C MET A 10 -10.75 -0.09 -13.58
N GLY A 11 -10.26 0.58 -14.61
CA GLY A 11 -10.01 2.01 -14.59
C GLY A 11 -8.55 2.44 -14.52
N ALA A 12 -7.59 1.52 -14.59
CA ALA A 12 -6.18 1.89 -14.70
C ALA A 12 -5.90 2.48 -16.09
N THR A 13 -4.96 3.41 -16.17
CA THR A 13 -4.48 3.87 -17.47
C THR A 13 -3.78 2.74 -18.21
N SER A 14 -3.76 2.79 -19.53
CA SER A 14 -3.03 1.79 -20.34
C SER A 14 -1.55 1.72 -19.93
N ALA A 15 -0.91 2.85 -19.66
CA ALA A 15 0.48 2.93 -19.23
C ALA A 15 0.69 2.23 -17.89
N ASN A 16 -0.16 2.48 -16.90
CA ASN A 16 -0.05 1.84 -15.57
C ASN A 16 -0.38 0.35 -15.65
N ALA A 17 -1.39 -0.05 -16.38
CA ALA A 17 -1.73 -1.45 -16.58
C ALA A 17 -0.56 -2.21 -17.22
N THR A 18 0.05 -1.66 -18.25
CA THR A 18 1.23 -2.25 -18.91
C THR A 18 2.40 -2.36 -17.93
N LYS A 19 2.63 -1.33 -17.12
CA LYS A 19 3.73 -1.31 -16.15
C LYS A 19 3.62 -2.40 -15.08
N PHE A 20 2.41 -2.66 -14.58
CA PHE A 20 2.21 -3.52 -13.41
C PHE A 20 1.65 -4.92 -13.70
N ALA A 21 1.05 -5.16 -14.87
CA ALA A 21 0.36 -6.42 -15.14
C ALA A 21 1.24 -7.66 -14.94
N GLY A 22 2.42 -7.68 -15.54
CA GLY A 22 3.34 -8.81 -15.42
C GLY A 22 3.83 -9.03 -14.00
N ALA A 23 4.15 -7.95 -13.29
CA ALA A 23 4.59 -8.01 -11.90
C ALA A 23 3.47 -8.52 -10.97
N LEU A 24 2.24 -8.07 -11.20
CA LEU A 24 1.08 -8.54 -10.42
C LEU A 24 0.78 -10.01 -10.69
N GLU A 25 0.85 -10.46 -11.94
CA GLU A 25 0.69 -11.88 -12.27
C GLU A 25 1.71 -12.75 -11.55
N ALA A 26 2.98 -12.36 -11.60
CA ALA A 26 4.06 -13.08 -10.95
C ALA A 26 3.88 -13.12 -9.43
N ALA A 27 3.53 -11.99 -8.81
CA ALA A 27 3.30 -11.90 -7.37
C ALA A 27 2.08 -12.73 -6.93
N MET A 28 0.99 -12.69 -7.67
CA MET A 28 -0.19 -13.50 -7.40
C MET A 28 0.13 -14.99 -7.46
N LYS A 29 0.92 -15.41 -8.44
CA LYS A 29 1.37 -16.79 -8.55
C LYS A 29 2.25 -17.20 -7.36
N GLU A 30 3.20 -16.34 -6.98
CA GLU A 30 4.11 -16.57 -5.86
C GLU A 30 3.38 -16.83 -4.55
N PHE A 31 2.27 -16.12 -4.31
CA PHE A 31 1.51 -16.15 -3.04
C PHE A 31 0.14 -16.83 -3.15
N SER A 32 -0.05 -17.70 -4.15
CA SER A 32 -1.26 -18.51 -4.32
C SER A 32 -2.56 -17.72 -4.43
N ILE A 33 -2.50 -16.54 -5.02
CA ILE A 33 -3.68 -15.73 -5.36
C ILE A 33 -4.12 -16.22 -6.75
N ASN A 34 -4.81 -17.37 -6.77
CA ASN A 34 -4.93 -18.20 -7.97
C ASN A 34 -6.34 -18.69 -8.30
N THR A 35 -7.35 -18.10 -7.67
CA THR A 35 -8.76 -18.35 -8.03
C THR A 35 -9.44 -17.04 -8.43
N PRO A 36 -10.53 -17.07 -9.21
CA PRO A 36 -11.25 -15.83 -9.57
C PRO A 36 -11.59 -14.97 -8.35
N SER A 37 -12.06 -15.58 -7.27
CA SER A 37 -12.41 -14.89 -6.02
C SER A 37 -11.20 -14.21 -5.37
N ARG A 38 -10.06 -14.92 -5.28
CA ARG A 38 -8.82 -14.39 -4.70
C ARG A 38 -8.26 -13.25 -5.55
N VAL A 39 -8.18 -13.46 -6.86
CA VAL A 39 -7.69 -12.44 -7.80
C VAL A 39 -8.58 -11.21 -7.74
N ALA A 40 -9.90 -11.39 -7.79
CA ALA A 40 -10.85 -10.27 -7.76
C ALA A 40 -10.72 -9.44 -6.49
N MET A 41 -10.63 -10.08 -5.33
CA MET A 41 -10.54 -9.36 -4.05
C MET A 41 -9.18 -8.68 -3.88
N PHE A 42 -8.09 -9.36 -4.24
CA PHE A 42 -6.74 -8.79 -4.20
C PHE A 42 -6.62 -7.56 -5.11
N ILE A 43 -7.02 -7.70 -6.37
CA ILE A 43 -6.94 -6.60 -7.34
C ILE A 43 -7.85 -5.44 -6.93
N ALA A 44 -9.04 -5.72 -6.40
CA ALA A 44 -9.93 -4.67 -5.88
C ALA A 44 -9.26 -3.83 -4.79
N GLN A 45 -8.58 -4.48 -3.85
CA GLN A 45 -7.85 -3.78 -2.78
C GLN A 45 -6.65 -3.01 -3.33
N VAL A 46 -5.88 -3.62 -4.22
CA VAL A 46 -4.74 -2.96 -4.90
C VAL A 46 -5.21 -1.71 -5.65
N MET A 47 -6.29 -1.80 -6.41
CA MET A 47 -6.82 -0.67 -7.18
C MET A 47 -7.25 0.48 -6.27
N HIS A 48 -7.90 0.18 -5.16
CA HIS A 48 -8.26 1.21 -4.19
C HIS A 48 -7.03 1.82 -3.51
N GLU A 49 -6.16 1.00 -2.94
CA GLU A 49 -4.99 1.45 -2.15
C GLU A 49 -3.97 2.24 -2.97
N SER A 50 -3.83 1.93 -4.24
CA SER A 50 -2.84 2.56 -5.14
C SER A 50 -3.42 3.68 -6.02
N GLY A 51 -4.69 4.03 -5.85
CA GLY A 51 -5.34 4.98 -6.74
C GLY A 51 -5.33 4.51 -8.19
N LYS A 52 -5.75 3.27 -8.44
CA LYS A 52 -5.76 2.63 -9.76
C LYS A 52 -4.36 2.54 -10.37
N LEU A 53 -3.39 2.11 -9.55
CA LEU A 53 -1.98 1.93 -9.91
C LEU A 53 -1.22 3.24 -10.17
N ALA A 54 -1.77 4.38 -9.75
CA ALA A 54 -1.12 5.67 -9.95
C ALA A 54 -0.01 5.94 -8.92
N PHE A 55 -0.08 5.32 -7.73
CA PHE A 55 0.83 5.64 -6.62
C PHE A 55 1.46 4.38 -6.01
N VAL A 56 2.77 4.42 -5.81
CA VAL A 56 3.57 3.38 -5.15
C VAL A 56 4.31 3.89 -3.91
N ALA A 57 4.08 5.15 -3.55
CA ALA A 57 4.63 5.77 -2.34
C ALA A 57 3.61 6.76 -1.81
N GLU A 58 3.58 6.92 -0.47
CA GLU A 58 2.67 7.88 0.14
C GLU A 58 3.03 9.32 -0.21
N ASN A 59 2.01 10.16 -0.35
CA ASN A 59 2.17 11.58 -0.58
C ASN A 59 2.27 12.32 0.77
N LEU A 60 3.48 12.80 1.09
CA LEU A 60 3.77 13.55 2.30
C LEU A 60 3.88 15.06 2.05
N ASN A 61 3.43 15.52 0.90
CA ASN A 61 3.48 16.92 0.54
C ASN A 61 2.25 17.67 1.09
N TYR A 62 2.33 18.04 2.36
CA TYR A 62 1.25 18.70 3.08
C TYR A 62 1.50 20.20 3.29
N LYS A 63 0.45 21.01 3.15
CA LYS A 63 0.47 22.41 3.61
C LYS A 63 0.27 22.46 5.14
N ALA A 64 0.64 23.57 5.77
CA ALA A 64 0.62 23.70 7.22
C ALA A 64 -0.74 23.36 7.86
N GLU A 65 -1.83 23.88 7.31
CA GLU A 65 -3.19 23.63 7.82
C GLU A 65 -3.55 22.14 7.77
N SER A 66 -3.12 21.46 6.72
CA SER A 66 -3.38 20.03 6.54
C SER A 66 -2.61 19.19 7.57
N LEU A 67 -1.39 19.57 7.94
CA LEU A 67 -0.61 18.88 8.98
C LEU A 67 -1.35 18.88 10.32
N ASN A 68 -1.96 20.01 10.69
CA ASN A 68 -2.72 20.14 11.93
C ASN A 68 -4.01 19.31 11.92
N VAL A 69 -4.59 19.09 10.75
CA VAL A 69 -5.83 18.30 10.58
C VAL A 69 -5.54 16.80 10.47
N VAL A 70 -4.55 16.42 9.65
CA VAL A 70 -4.24 15.02 9.37
C VAL A 70 -3.40 14.39 10.47
N PHE A 71 -2.46 15.14 11.03
CA PHE A 71 -1.54 14.67 12.07
C PHE A 71 -1.62 15.55 13.34
N PRO A 72 -2.80 15.73 13.94
CA PRO A 72 -2.96 16.65 15.09
C PRO A 72 -2.08 16.26 16.27
N LYS A 73 -1.88 14.98 16.51
CA LYS A 73 -1.03 14.46 17.58
C LYS A 73 0.41 14.98 17.50
N TYR A 74 0.92 15.16 16.29
CA TYR A 74 2.32 15.49 16.05
C TYR A 74 2.55 16.98 15.81
N PHE A 75 1.53 17.73 15.47
CA PHE A 75 1.63 19.16 15.18
C PHE A 75 0.80 19.98 16.15
N LYS A 76 -0.51 20.12 15.94
CA LYS A 76 -1.39 20.95 16.75
C LYS A 76 -1.29 20.60 18.24
N ASN A 77 -1.46 19.34 18.60
CA ASN A 77 -1.52 18.90 20.00
C ASN A 77 -0.12 18.84 20.66
N ALA A 78 0.94 18.76 19.87
CA ALA A 78 2.32 18.78 20.33
C ALA A 78 2.90 20.19 20.44
N GLY A 79 2.15 21.22 20.05
CA GLY A 79 2.64 22.60 20.02
C GLY A 79 3.71 22.85 18.97
N ARG A 80 3.80 22.00 17.94
CA ARG A 80 4.78 22.12 16.86
C ARG A 80 4.25 23.08 15.79
N ASP A 81 5.10 24.03 15.37
CA ASP A 81 4.73 24.99 14.33
C ASP A 81 4.72 24.31 12.95
N ALA A 82 3.52 24.00 12.44
CA ALA A 82 3.35 23.33 11.17
C ALA A 82 3.90 24.11 9.97
N THR A 83 4.02 25.45 10.07
CA THR A 83 4.58 26.26 8.97
C THR A 83 6.04 25.95 8.70
N GLN A 84 6.78 25.47 9.70
CA GLN A 84 8.19 25.07 9.55
C GLN A 84 8.37 23.69 8.88
N TYR A 85 7.28 22.95 8.71
CA TYR A 85 7.26 21.62 8.12
C TYR A 85 6.52 21.56 6.78
N ALA A 86 5.73 22.60 6.49
CA ALA A 86 4.89 22.66 5.29
C ALA A 86 5.68 22.39 4.02
N ARG A 87 5.16 21.48 3.18
CA ARG A 87 5.76 21.09 1.90
C ARG A 87 7.16 20.47 2.02
N GLN A 88 7.48 19.89 3.17
CA GLN A 88 8.77 19.24 3.43
C GLN A 88 8.55 17.76 3.80
N PRO A 89 8.35 16.87 2.81
CA PRO A 89 8.00 15.46 3.04
C PRO A 89 8.96 14.73 3.97
N GLU A 90 10.27 14.96 3.83
CA GLU A 90 11.27 14.30 4.66
C GLU A 90 11.12 14.68 6.13
N LYS A 91 11.02 15.97 6.44
CA LYS A 91 10.82 16.45 7.81
C LYS A 91 9.51 15.95 8.40
N ILE A 92 8.43 15.95 7.61
CA ILE A 92 7.11 15.49 8.03
C ILE A 92 7.16 14.01 8.42
N ALA A 93 7.71 13.15 7.56
CA ALA A 93 7.81 11.73 7.81
C ALA A 93 8.69 11.43 9.04
N ASN A 94 9.81 12.13 9.18
CA ASN A 94 10.71 11.94 10.31
C ASN A 94 10.08 12.31 11.65
N VAL A 95 9.13 13.23 11.68
CA VAL A 95 8.34 13.55 12.87
C VAL A 95 7.23 12.51 13.11
N VAL A 96 6.43 12.25 12.09
CA VAL A 96 5.22 11.42 12.21
C VAL A 96 5.56 9.97 12.53
N TYR A 97 6.63 9.45 11.95
CA TYR A 97 7.02 8.04 12.11
C TYR A 97 8.21 7.81 13.04
N ALA A 98 8.65 8.85 13.75
CA ALA A 98 9.76 8.74 14.71
C ALA A 98 9.42 7.73 15.81
N SER A 99 10.40 6.87 16.12
CA SER A 99 10.31 5.90 17.21
C SER A 99 9.08 4.99 17.17
N ARG A 100 8.59 4.73 15.96
CA ARG A 100 7.44 3.87 15.69
C ARG A 100 7.84 2.77 14.70
N MET A 101 7.23 1.59 14.84
CA MET A 101 7.42 0.48 13.88
C MET A 101 8.90 0.13 13.65
N GLY A 102 9.71 0.22 14.72
CA GLY A 102 11.14 -0.06 14.65
C GLY A 102 12.01 1.06 14.12
N ASN A 103 11.42 2.19 13.71
CA ASN A 103 12.19 3.36 13.29
C ASN A 103 12.93 3.97 14.48
N GLY A 104 14.11 4.56 14.24
CA GLY A 104 14.79 5.41 15.19
C GLY A 104 14.05 6.73 15.42
N ASP A 105 14.69 7.62 16.20
CA ASP A 105 14.14 8.95 16.49
C ASP A 105 14.07 9.84 15.25
N GLU A 106 13.56 11.07 15.43
CA GLU A 106 13.45 12.04 14.34
C GLU A 106 14.77 12.28 13.61
N LYS A 107 15.88 12.35 14.36
CA LYS A 107 17.22 12.62 13.82
C LYS A 107 17.78 11.45 13.00
N SER A 108 17.30 10.24 13.23
CA SER A 108 17.74 9.05 12.49
C SER A 108 17.41 9.11 10.99
N GLY A 109 16.38 9.89 10.62
CA GLY A 109 15.88 9.92 9.24
C GLY A 109 15.12 8.67 8.82
N GLU A 110 14.91 7.72 9.74
CA GLU A 110 14.29 6.43 9.42
C GLU A 110 12.79 6.55 9.15
N GLY A 111 12.12 7.55 9.70
CA GLY A 111 10.72 7.81 9.38
C GLY A 111 10.50 8.04 7.90
N TYR A 112 11.32 8.86 7.27
CA TYR A 112 11.26 9.10 5.83
C TYR A 112 11.84 7.93 5.02
N LYS A 113 12.95 7.36 5.47
CA LYS A 113 13.61 6.24 4.79
C LYS A 113 12.64 5.07 4.59
N PHE A 114 11.83 4.76 5.60
CA PHE A 114 10.88 3.65 5.60
C PHE A 114 9.43 4.13 5.51
N ARG A 115 9.19 5.20 4.76
CA ARG A 115 7.83 5.70 4.49
C ARG A 115 7.00 4.69 3.71
N GLY A 116 5.70 4.92 3.64
CA GLY A 116 4.79 4.02 2.93
C GLY A 116 5.15 3.85 1.47
N ARG A 117 5.39 2.60 1.06
CA ARG A 117 5.70 2.22 -0.33
C ARG A 117 5.02 0.92 -0.69
N GLY A 118 4.77 0.75 -2.00
CA GLY A 118 4.14 -0.43 -2.58
C GLY A 118 2.69 -0.18 -2.97
N LEU A 119 2.09 -1.15 -3.67
CA LEU A 119 0.69 -1.06 -4.12
C LEU A 119 -0.32 -1.21 -2.98
N ILE A 120 0.03 -1.93 -1.93
CA ILE A 120 -0.57 -1.83 -0.60
C ILE A 120 0.56 -1.34 0.28
N GLN A 121 0.43 -0.14 0.81
CA GLN A 121 1.57 0.53 1.42
C GLN A 121 2.11 -0.19 2.64
N LEU A 122 3.42 -0.41 2.62
CA LEU A 122 4.21 -0.94 3.72
C LEU A 122 4.99 0.21 4.35
N THR A 123 4.91 0.37 5.66
CA THR A 123 5.50 1.49 6.39
C THR A 123 6.27 0.98 7.62
N GLY A 124 7.45 1.56 7.86
CA GLY A 124 8.24 1.31 9.06
C GLY A 124 9.33 0.25 8.89
N LYS A 125 10.44 0.46 9.60
CA LYS A 125 11.64 -0.37 9.50
C LYS A 125 11.36 -1.86 9.79
N ASP A 126 10.56 -2.17 10.81
CA ASP A 126 10.22 -3.55 11.15
C ASP A 126 9.49 -4.25 10.03
N ASN A 127 8.53 -3.57 9.39
CA ASN A 127 7.78 -4.12 8.28
C ASN A 127 8.65 -4.32 7.04
N TYR A 128 9.55 -3.38 6.76
CA TYR A 128 10.53 -3.53 5.67
C TYR A 128 11.45 -4.71 5.92
N THR A 129 11.91 -4.89 7.16
CA THR A 129 12.76 -6.03 7.55
C THR A 129 12.06 -7.37 7.33
N LYS A 130 10.82 -7.49 7.80
CA LYS A 130 10.02 -8.71 7.65
C LYS A 130 9.71 -9.03 6.19
N CYS A 131 9.31 -8.03 5.44
CA CYS A 131 9.03 -8.17 4.01
C CYS A 131 10.30 -8.57 3.25
N GLY A 132 11.41 -7.91 3.52
CA GLY A 132 12.70 -8.20 2.89
C GLY A 132 13.15 -9.63 3.14
N ALA A 133 13.03 -10.13 4.36
CA ALA A 133 13.35 -11.51 4.70
C ALA A 133 12.50 -12.50 3.90
N ALA A 134 11.20 -12.23 3.77
CA ALA A 134 10.28 -13.09 3.01
C ALA A 134 10.54 -13.05 1.50
N LEU A 135 10.92 -11.90 0.95
CA LEU A 135 11.15 -11.73 -0.49
C LEU A 135 12.59 -12.03 -0.92
N GLY A 136 13.51 -12.27 0.02
CA GLY A 136 14.92 -12.44 -0.29
C GLY A 136 15.61 -11.17 -0.78
N LYS A 137 15.20 -10.01 -0.27
CA LYS A 137 15.72 -8.69 -0.63
C LYS A 137 16.13 -7.91 0.62
N ASP A 138 17.25 -7.19 0.55
CA ASP A 138 17.64 -6.28 1.62
C ASP A 138 16.93 -4.93 1.47
N LEU A 139 15.73 -4.82 2.05
CA LEU A 139 14.92 -3.61 1.98
C LEU A 139 15.39 -2.50 2.92
N ILE A 140 16.30 -2.80 3.84
CA ILE A 140 16.94 -1.79 4.68
C ILE A 140 17.99 -1.03 3.86
N ALA A 141 18.78 -1.75 3.08
CA ALA A 141 19.77 -1.15 2.20
C ALA A 141 19.15 -0.52 0.95
N ASP A 142 18.08 -1.13 0.43
CA ASP A 142 17.39 -0.66 -0.78
C ASP A 142 15.87 -0.61 -0.58
N PRO A 143 15.37 0.36 0.19
CA PRO A 143 13.92 0.50 0.39
C PRO A 143 13.19 0.91 -0.90
N SER A 144 13.87 1.53 -1.86
CA SER A 144 13.27 1.97 -3.13
C SER A 144 12.83 0.81 -4.03
N TYR A 145 13.31 -0.41 -3.79
CA TYR A 145 12.82 -1.60 -4.49
C TYR A 145 11.29 -1.70 -4.42
N LEU A 146 10.67 -1.28 -3.32
CA LEU A 146 9.22 -1.29 -3.15
C LEU A 146 8.47 -0.30 -4.04
N GLU A 147 9.17 0.61 -4.71
CA GLU A 147 8.59 1.53 -5.70
C GLU A 147 8.71 1.00 -7.13
N SER A 148 9.52 -0.05 -7.35
CA SER A 148 9.57 -0.75 -8.63
C SER A 148 8.29 -1.54 -8.86
N ALA A 149 7.96 -1.84 -10.12
CA ALA A 149 6.79 -2.66 -10.42
C ALA A 149 6.85 -4.02 -9.71
N GLU A 150 7.99 -4.69 -9.76
CA GLU A 150 8.20 -5.97 -9.11
C GLU A 150 8.03 -5.87 -7.59
N GLY A 151 8.74 -4.95 -6.95
CA GLY A 151 8.72 -4.79 -5.50
C GLY A 151 7.37 -4.30 -4.97
N ALA A 152 6.73 -3.38 -5.68
CA ALA A 152 5.41 -2.87 -5.32
C ALA A 152 4.32 -3.96 -5.35
N ALA A 153 4.36 -4.84 -6.35
CA ALA A 153 3.43 -5.96 -6.48
C ALA A 153 3.74 -7.07 -5.46
N ARG A 154 5.01 -7.46 -5.34
CA ARG A 154 5.43 -8.53 -4.42
C ARG A 154 5.15 -8.20 -2.96
N SER A 155 5.42 -6.95 -2.53
CA SER A 155 5.15 -6.52 -1.16
C SER A 155 3.66 -6.53 -0.84
N ALA A 156 2.81 -6.13 -1.78
CA ALA A 156 1.36 -6.19 -1.63
C ALA A 156 0.87 -7.64 -1.49
N ALA A 157 1.35 -8.55 -2.32
CA ALA A 157 0.99 -9.95 -2.27
C ALA A 157 1.54 -10.65 -1.02
N TRP A 158 2.73 -10.28 -0.57
CA TRP A 158 3.28 -10.76 0.71
C TRP A 158 2.41 -10.33 1.90
N PHE A 159 2.04 -9.05 1.96
CA PHE A 159 1.13 -8.54 2.99
C PHE A 159 -0.18 -9.31 3.00
N TRP A 160 -0.74 -9.53 1.83
CA TRP A 160 -1.96 -10.30 1.62
C TRP A 160 -1.85 -11.70 2.21
N ASN A 161 -0.79 -12.42 1.86
CA ASN A 161 -0.54 -13.78 2.35
C ASN A 161 -0.30 -13.82 3.86
N LYS A 162 0.52 -12.92 4.37
CA LYS A 162 0.85 -12.84 5.80
C LYS A 162 -0.39 -12.62 6.67
N ASN A 163 -1.36 -11.86 6.18
CA ASN A 163 -2.59 -11.55 6.90
C ASN A 163 -3.74 -12.53 6.61
N GLY A 164 -3.47 -13.64 5.93
CA GLY A 164 -4.46 -14.69 5.67
C GLY A 164 -5.63 -14.24 4.79
N LEU A 165 -5.40 -13.30 3.88
CA LEU A 165 -6.50 -12.68 3.12
C LEU A 165 -7.05 -13.58 2.01
N ASN A 166 -6.30 -14.61 1.57
CA ASN A 166 -6.84 -15.61 0.66
C ASN A 166 -8.09 -16.30 1.23
N ALA A 167 -8.05 -16.65 2.53
CA ALA A 167 -9.20 -17.29 3.19
C ALA A 167 -10.43 -16.37 3.22
N LEU A 168 -10.23 -15.08 3.42
CA LEU A 168 -11.33 -14.10 3.37
C LEU A 168 -11.88 -13.93 1.95
N ALA A 169 -11.01 -13.97 0.95
CA ALA A 169 -11.43 -13.97 -0.44
C ALA A 169 -12.26 -15.22 -0.79
N ASP A 170 -11.84 -16.39 -0.28
CA ASP A 170 -12.56 -17.64 -0.49
C ASP A 170 -13.98 -17.59 0.08
N SER A 171 -14.19 -16.89 1.19
CA SER A 171 -15.51 -16.69 1.79
C SER A 171 -16.25 -15.44 1.29
N GLY A 172 -15.63 -14.64 0.44
CA GLY A 172 -16.21 -13.40 -0.07
C GLY A 172 -16.32 -12.26 0.95
N ASP A 173 -15.57 -12.32 2.04
CA ASP A 173 -15.65 -11.35 3.15
C ASP A 173 -14.78 -10.11 2.90
N ILE A 174 -15.24 -9.23 2.02
CA ILE A 174 -14.57 -7.97 1.69
C ILE A 174 -14.50 -7.01 2.89
N VAL A 175 -15.46 -7.08 3.79
CA VAL A 175 -15.51 -6.19 4.97
C VAL A 175 -14.36 -6.48 5.93
N THR A 176 -14.19 -7.74 6.32
CA THR A 176 -13.09 -8.15 7.20
C THR A 176 -11.74 -7.97 6.50
N CYS A 177 -11.66 -8.25 5.20
CA CYS A 177 -10.46 -8.00 4.41
C CYS A 177 -10.06 -6.53 4.46
N THR A 178 -11.00 -5.62 4.23
CA THR A 178 -10.77 -4.18 4.32
C THR A 178 -10.30 -3.75 5.69
N LYS A 179 -10.89 -4.28 6.75
CA LYS A 179 -10.48 -3.98 8.13
C LYS A 179 -9.04 -4.41 8.41
N ARG A 180 -8.61 -5.56 7.90
CA ARG A 180 -7.22 -6.04 8.07
C ARG A 180 -6.21 -5.20 7.30
N ILE A 181 -6.59 -4.66 6.15
CA ILE A 181 -5.72 -3.80 5.34
C ILE A 181 -5.66 -2.39 5.90
N ASN A 182 -6.82 -1.79 6.20
CA ASN A 182 -6.96 -0.37 6.52
C ASN A 182 -7.03 -0.08 8.03
N GLY A 183 -7.37 -1.07 8.83
CA GLY A 183 -7.67 -0.89 10.27
C GLY A 183 -9.09 -0.42 10.53
N GLY A 184 -9.89 -0.18 9.49
CA GLY A 184 -11.28 0.26 9.53
C GLY A 184 -11.98 -0.02 8.22
N THR A 185 -13.00 0.77 7.91
CA THR A 185 -13.83 0.58 6.70
C THR A 185 -13.74 1.75 5.72
N ILE A 186 -12.65 2.53 5.78
CA ILE A 186 -12.46 3.66 4.85
C ILE A 186 -12.41 3.11 3.41
N GLY A 187 -13.20 3.70 2.53
CA GLY A 187 -13.26 3.30 1.13
C GLY A 187 -13.96 1.97 0.87
N LEU A 188 -14.71 1.44 1.83
CA LEU A 188 -15.37 0.14 1.69
C LEU A 188 -16.25 0.06 0.44
N GLU A 189 -17.04 1.09 0.15
CA GLU A 189 -17.93 1.08 -1.01
C GLU A 189 -17.15 1.05 -2.34
N ASP A 190 -16.06 1.80 -2.44
CA ASP A 190 -15.17 1.77 -3.61
C ASP A 190 -14.51 0.40 -3.78
N ARG A 191 -14.06 -0.20 -2.67
CA ARG A 191 -13.45 -1.55 -2.67
C ARG A 191 -14.47 -2.62 -3.09
N LYS A 192 -15.70 -2.54 -2.61
CA LYS A 192 -16.80 -3.44 -3.01
C LYS A 192 -17.12 -3.31 -4.49
N LYS A 193 -17.19 -2.08 -4.99
CA LYS A 193 -17.42 -1.80 -6.41
C LYS A 193 -16.35 -2.44 -7.28
N HIS A 194 -15.08 -2.24 -6.93
CA HIS A 194 -13.98 -2.88 -7.65
C HIS A 194 -14.04 -4.42 -7.57
N TYR A 195 -14.40 -4.95 -6.42
CA TYR A 195 -14.51 -6.40 -6.23
C TYR A 195 -15.63 -7.00 -7.09
N GLU A 196 -16.80 -6.40 -7.08
CA GLU A 196 -17.95 -6.84 -7.89
C GLU A 196 -17.63 -6.76 -9.37
N GLU A 197 -17.00 -5.69 -9.81
CA GLU A 197 -16.56 -5.50 -11.19
C GLU A 197 -15.54 -6.57 -11.61
N ALA A 198 -14.53 -6.83 -10.78
CA ALA A 198 -13.53 -7.87 -11.04
C ALA A 198 -14.16 -9.27 -11.09
N MET A 199 -15.06 -9.59 -10.18
CA MET A 199 -15.78 -10.86 -10.17
C MET A 199 -16.58 -11.05 -11.45
N HIS A 200 -17.26 -10.01 -11.90
CA HIS A 200 -18.03 -10.04 -13.16
C HIS A 200 -17.10 -10.27 -14.37
N LEU A 201 -15.96 -9.59 -14.41
CA LEU A 201 -15.02 -9.70 -15.52
C LEU A 201 -14.28 -11.04 -15.55
N LEU A 202 -14.03 -11.66 -14.41
CA LEU A 202 -13.32 -12.93 -14.28
C LEU A 202 -14.25 -14.15 -14.30
N GLY A 203 -15.49 -13.96 -13.99
CA GLY A 203 -16.50 -15.01 -13.97
C GLY A 203 -17.03 -15.30 -15.31
#